data_01557ac5c7f46c247d7bfcec7c31af82
#
_entry.id   01557ac5c7f46c247d7bfcec7c31af82
#
_cell.length_a   1.000
_cell.length_b   1.000
_cell.length_c   1.000
_cell.angle_alpha   90.00
_cell.angle_beta   90.00
_cell.angle_gamma   90.00
#
_symmetry.space_group_name_H-M   'P 1'
#
loop_
_entity.id
_entity.type
_entity.pdbx_description
1 polymer ?
#
loop_
_entity_poly.entity_id
_entity_poly.type
_entity_poly.pdbx_seq_one_letter_code
_entity_poly.pdbx_strand_id
1 'polypeptide(L)'
;SNIELFENMSELLARKYHVVAPDMPGFGLSDEPKEPWRVDDYVDFVLKFLEPFAPKKVTFLGHSFGGRVIIKMASRDLPFEIEKVILVDSAGVRPKKTAAQKIRQRNYKIGRKILETAPVKALFPDALEEFRRSHGSADYNSATPVMRQTLVNTVNEDLVEYMPNMKMPV
;
A
#
# COMPACT_ATOMS: atom_id res chain seq x y z
N SER A 1 9.04 1.55 -2.02
CA SER A 1 9.72 2.68 -1.30
C SER A 1 10.18 2.20 0.05
N ASN A 2 11.33 2.70 0.47
CA ASN A 2 11.96 2.40 1.74
C ASN A 2 12.40 3.72 2.40
N ILE A 3 12.94 3.64 3.63
CA ILE A 3 13.37 4.79 4.42
C ILE A 3 14.49 5.60 3.73
N GLU A 4 15.37 4.96 2.94
CA GLU A 4 16.48 5.62 2.24
C GLU A 4 16.01 6.75 1.31
N LEU A 5 14.83 6.63 0.70
CA LEU A 5 14.25 7.67 -0.15
C LEU A 5 13.97 8.98 0.60
N PHE A 6 13.86 8.90 1.92
CA PHE A 6 13.50 10.03 2.78
C PHE A 6 14.68 10.55 3.62
N GLU A 7 15.88 9.98 3.49
CA GLU A 7 17.04 10.29 4.34
C GLU A 7 17.35 11.78 4.36
N ASN A 8 17.63 12.36 3.20
CA ASN A 8 17.97 13.79 3.10
C ASN A 8 16.85 14.69 3.66
N MET A 9 15.60 14.35 3.43
CA MET A 9 14.47 15.11 3.94
C MET A 9 14.33 14.95 5.45
N SER A 10 14.53 13.75 5.96
CA SER A 10 14.48 13.47 7.39
C SER A 10 15.55 14.24 8.15
N GLU A 11 16.77 14.33 7.61
CA GLU A 11 17.85 15.13 8.18
C GLU A 11 17.51 16.64 8.25
N LEU A 12 16.92 17.16 7.18
CA LEU A 12 16.49 18.57 7.17
C LEU A 12 15.37 18.84 8.18
N LEU A 13 14.40 17.96 8.26
CA LEU A 13 13.27 18.08 9.19
C LEU A 13 13.71 17.88 10.64
N ALA A 14 14.67 16.99 10.90
CA ALA A 14 15.19 16.71 12.24
C ALA A 14 15.83 17.93 12.93
N ARG A 15 16.14 19.00 12.18
CA ARG A 15 16.61 20.27 12.75
C ARG A 15 15.54 20.99 13.59
N LYS A 16 14.26 20.67 13.39
CA LYS A 16 13.13 21.35 14.05
C LYS A 16 12.11 20.39 14.64
N TYR A 17 12.09 19.12 14.22
CA TYR A 17 11.09 18.14 14.58
C TYR A 17 11.75 16.85 15.05
N HIS A 18 11.06 16.11 15.89
CA HIS A 18 11.39 14.70 16.12
C HIS A 18 10.83 13.90 14.95
N VAL A 19 11.70 13.39 14.08
CA VAL A 19 11.32 12.65 12.88
C VAL A 19 11.46 11.16 13.13
N VAL A 20 10.41 10.41 12.82
CA VAL A 20 10.41 8.94 12.84
C VAL A 20 9.89 8.42 11.50
N ALA A 21 10.57 7.44 10.93
CA ALA A 21 10.23 6.87 9.64
C ALA A 21 10.48 5.36 9.66
N PRO A 22 9.45 4.52 9.79
CA PRO A 22 9.61 3.08 9.72
C PRO A 22 9.61 2.58 8.27
N ASP A 23 10.41 1.55 8.00
CA ASP A 23 10.12 0.68 6.87
C ASP A 23 8.87 -0.15 7.22
N MET A 24 7.87 -0.06 6.38
CA MET A 24 6.63 -0.80 6.58
C MET A 24 6.87 -2.31 6.40
N PRO A 25 6.16 -3.20 7.12
CA PRO A 25 6.29 -4.64 6.93
C PRO A 25 6.20 -5.07 5.47
N GLY A 26 7.20 -5.82 5.00
CA GLY A 26 7.38 -6.21 3.61
C GLY A 26 8.06 -5.16 2.72
N PHE A 27 8.59 -4.08 3.30
CA PHE A 27 9.35 -3.05 2.58
C PHE A 27 10.68 -2.78 3.27
N GLY A 28 11.68 -2.33 2.48
CA GLY A 28 13.01 -1.99 2.98
C GLY A 28 13.67 -3.16 3.74
N LEU A 29 14.07 -2.90 4.97
CA LEU A 29 14.71 -3.90 5.85
C LEU A 29 13.72 -4.58 6.81
N SER A 30 12.42 -4.22 6.77
CA SER A 30 11.41 -4.84 7.61
C SER A 30 10.99 -6.21 7.09
N ASP A 31 10.82 -7.15 8.00
CA ASP A 31 10.30 -8.48 7.69
C ASP A 31 8.94 -8.43 7.03
N GLU A 32 8.66 -9.43 6.20
CA GLU A 32 7.33 -9.60 5.60
C GLU A 32 6.32 -10.07 6.66
N PRO A 33 5.05 -9.65 6.53
CA PRO A 33 3.99 -10.19 7.37
C PRO A 33 3.81 -11.69 7.10
N LYS A 34 3.40 -12.45 8.13
CA LYS A 34 3.19 -13.90 8.02
C LYS A 34 1.99 -14.27 7.15
N GLU A 35 1.05 -13.35 7.00
CA GLU A 35 -0.17 -13.49 6.21
C GLU A 35 -0.45 -12.23 5.38
N PRO A 36 -1.28 -12.30 4.33
CA PRO A 36 -1.55 -11.14 3.49
C PRO A 36 -2.29 -10.03 4.22
N TRP A 37 -1.69 -8.84 4.22
CA TRP A 37 -2.22 -7.65 4.88
C TRP A 37 -3.17 -6.83 4.00
N ARG A 38 -4.01 -6.02 4.66
CA ARG A 38 -4.83 -4.93 4.12
C ARG A 38 -4.29 -3.58 4.57
N VAL A 39 -4.91 -2.49 4.12
CA VAL A 39 -4.50 -1.14 4.56
C VAL A 39 -4.71 -0.97 6.07
N ASP A 40 -5.75 -1.61 6.65
CA ASP A 40 -6.01 -1.56 8.09
C ASP A 40 -4.85 -2.13 8.91
N ASP A 41 -4.27 -3.24 8.49
CA ASP A 41 -3.16 -3.89 9.21
C ASP A 41 -1.92 -2.96 9.24
N TYR A 42 -1.69 -2.22 8.16
CA TYR A 42 -0.64 -1.20 8.11
C TYR A 42 -0.96 0.01 9.00
N VAL A 43 -2.23 0.41 9.11
CA VAL A 43 -2.64 1.45 10.06
C VAL A 43 -2.36 1.00 11.49
N ASP A 44 -2.75 -0.22 11.84
CA ASP A 44 -2.52 -0.79 13.17
C ASP A 44 -1.03 -0.89 13.50
N PHE A 45 -0.21 -1.28 12.51
CA PHE A 45 1.25 -1.27 12.63
C PHE A 45 1.78 0.14 12.94
N VAL A 46 1.35 1.17 12.20
CA VAL A 46 1.81 2.55 12.43
C VAL A 46 1.38 3.05 13.81
N LEU A 47 0.17 2.77 14.24
CA LEU A 47 -0.32 3.16 15.55
C LEU A 47 0.52 2.51 16.66
N LYS A 48 0.79 1.21 16.55
CA LYS A 48 1.65 0.48 17.49
C LYS A 48 3.10 0.98 17.46
N PHE A 49 3.63 1.32 16.30
CA PHE A 49 4.96 1.90 16.16
C PHE A 49 5.07 3.25 16.87
N LEU A 50 4.00 4.03 16.89
CA LEU A 50 3.98 5.36 17.53
C LEU A 50 3.78 5.31 19.05
N GLU A 51 3.27 4.21 19.62
CA GLU A 51 2.98 4.09 21.07
C GLU A 51 4.16 4.47 21.97
N PRO A 52 5.42 4.00 21.73
CA PRO A 52 6.55 4.34 22.59
C PRO A 52 6.91 5.83 22.61
N PHE A 53 6.55 6.54 21.54
CA PHE A 53 6.84 7.99 21.42
C PHE A 53 5.76 8.84 22.12
N ALA A 54 4.60 8.27 22.44
CA ALA A 54 3.44 8.92 23.08
C ALA A 54 3.17 10.33 22.55
N PRO A 55 3.06 10.54 21.22
CA PRO A 55 2.94 11.87 20.65
C PRO A 55 1.61 12.50 21.03
N LYS A 56 1.60 13.80 21.31
CA LYS A 56 0.36 14.58 21.46
C LYS A 56 -0.15 15.11 20.13
N LYS A 57 0.79 15.53 19.26
CA LYS A 57 0.53 16.05 17.91
C LYS A 57 1.49 15.44 16.93
N VAL A 58 0.98 15.10 15.74
CA VAL A 58 1.76 14.47 14.67
C VAL A 58 1.47 15.13 13.33
N THR A 59 2.52 15.45 12.59
CA THR A 59 2.43 15.75 11.16
C THR A 59 2.84 14.51 10.38
N PHE A 60 1.97 14.01 9.52
CA PHE A 60 2.28 12.87 8.66
C PHE A 60 2.73 13.31 7.28
N LEU A 61 3.76 12.65 6.77
CA LEU A 61 4.17 12.74 5.38
C LEU A 61 4.11 11.35 4.76
N GLY A 62 3.33 11.20 3.69
CA GLY A 62 3.18 9.94 2.99
C GLY A 62 3.42 10.07 1.49
N HIS A 63 4.26 9.19 0.95
CA HIS A 63 4.50 9.03 -0.47
C HIS A 63 3.85 7.74 -0.97
N SER A 64 3.18 7.81 -2.11
CA SER A 64 2.60 6.65 -2.80
C SER A 64 1.73 5.79 -1.85
N PHE A 65 2.17 4.58 -1.50
CA PHE A 65 1.49 3.67 -0.58
C PHE A 65 1.31 4.25 0.83
N GLY A 66 2.29 5.02 1.33
CA GLY A 66 2.19 5.69 2.64
C GLY A 66 0.99 6.62 2.75
N GLY A 67 0.62 7.27 1.65
CA GLY A 67 -0.59 8.09 1.62
C GLY A 67 -1.88 7.29 1.83
N ARG A 68 -1.97 6.05 1.34
CA ARG A 68 -3.12 5.18 1.63
C ARG A 68 -3.30 4.92 3.11
N VAL A 69 -2.19 4.59 3.77
CA VAL A 69 -2.19 4.31 5.21
C VAL A 69 -2.62 5.55 5.99
N ILE A 70 -2.08 6.73 5.65
CA ILE A 70 -2.42 7.98 6.31
C ILE A 70 -3.88 8.37 6.10
N ILE A 71 -4.42 8.29 4.87
CA ILE A 71 -5.82 8.61 4.57
C ILE A 71 -6.75 7.74 5.43
N LYS A 72 -6.50 6.45 5.48
CA LYS A 72 -7.33 5.53 6.25
C LYS A 72 -7.18 5.73 7.76
N MET A 73 -5.96 5.94 8.25
CA MET A 73 -5.67 6.23 9.65
C MET A 73 -6.34 7.53 10.12
N ALA A 74 -6.27 8.59 9.31
CA ALA A 74 -6.85 9.89 9.62
C ALA A 74 -8.39 9.88 9.75
N SER A 75 -9.05 8.82 9.31
CA SER A 75 -10.49 8.63 9.49
C SER A 75 -10.88 7.92 10.78
N ARG A 76 -9.92 7.44 11.57
CA ARG A 76 -10.14 6.75 12.84
C ARG A 76 -10.06 7.71 14.04
N ASP A 77 -10.62 7.28 15.16
CA ASP A 77 -10.34 7.91 16.45
C ASP A 77 -8.93 7.55 16.89
N LEU A 78 -8.10 8.57 17.12
CA LEU A 78 -6.68 8.43 17.40
C LEU A 78 -6.33 8.95 18.79
N PRO A 79 -5.32 8.37 19.47
CA PRO A 79 -4.88 8.84 20.78
C PRO A 79 -4.07 10.14 20.73
N PHE A 80 -3.90 10.74 19.55
CA PHE A 80 -3.15 11.97 19.30
C PHE A 80 -3.84 12.82 18.23
N GLU A 81 -3.52 14.11 18.19
CA GLU A 81 -4.00 15.04 17.17
C GLU A 81 -3.13 14.95 15.90
N ILE A 82 -3.77 14.81 14.74
CA ILE A 82 -3.08 15.03 13.47
C ILE A 82 -3.10 16.52 13.16
N GLU A 83 -1.94 17.16 13.26
CA GLU A 83 -1.80 18.59 12.98
C GLU A 83 -1.86 18.90 11.50
N LYS A 84 -1.20 18.07 10.67
CA LYS A 84 -1.15 18.21 9.21
C LYS A 84 -0.86 16.88 8.54
N VAL A 85 -1.33 16.74 7.30
CA VAL A 85 -0.98 15.64 6.41
C VAL A 85 -0.33 16.22 5.15
N ILE A 86 0.78 15.62 4.71
CA ILE A 86 1.47 15.95 3.46
C ILE A 86 1.46 14.69 2.60
N LEU A 87 0.77 14.75 1.46
CA LEU A 87 0.65 13.64 0.52
C LEU A 87 1.48 13.95 -0.74
N VAL A 88 2.46 13.10 -1.03
CA VAL A 88 3.33 13.22 -2.19
C VAL A 88 3.06 12.05 -3.12
N ASP A 89 2.60 12.33 -4.34
CA ASP A 89 2.24 11.30 -5.33
C ASP A 89 1.43 10.15 -4.72
N SER A 90 0.47 10.52 -3.88
CA SER A 90 -0.24 9.59 -3.02
C SER A 90 -1.22 8.72 -3.80
N ALA A 91 -1.18 7.44 -3.54
CA ALA A 91 -2.22 6.51 -3.96
C ALA A 91 -3.41 6.57 -2.96
N GLY A 92 -4.61 6.19 -3.38
CA GLY A 92 -5.80 6.14 -2.51
C GLY A 92 -7.10 6.22 -3.30
N VAL A 93 -7.10 7.01 -4.35
CA VAL A 93 -8.24 7.17 -5.26
C VAL A 93 -8.09 6.20 -6.43
N ARG A 94 -9.13 5.42 -6.69
CA ARG A 94 -9.15 4.55 -7.87
C ARG A 94 -9.60 5.35 -9.09
N PRO A 95 -8.74 5.51 -10.11
CA PRO A 95 -9.18 6.16 -11.35
C PRO A 95 -10.30 5.36 -12.01
N LYS A 96 -11.29 6.06 -12.56
CA LYS A 96 -12.35 5.41 -13.36
C LYS A 96 -11.72 4.73 -14.56
N LYS A 97 -11.93 3.41 -14.67
CA LYS A 97 -11.37 2.63 -15.78
C LYS A 97 -12.02 3.03 -17.10
N THR A 98 -11.22 3.25 -18.12
CA THR A 98 -11.67 3.41 -19.49
C THR A 98 -12.31 2.13 -20.03
N ALA A 99 -13.07 2.21 -21.12
CA ALA A 99 -13.64 1.03 -21.79
C ALA A 99 -12.54 0.02 -22.20
N ALA A 100 -11.44 0.51 -22.74
CA ALA A 100 -10.30 -0.32 -23.13
C ALA A 100 -9.67 -1.07 -21.93
N GLN A 101 -9.50 -0.38 -20.79
CA GLN A 101 -8.99 -0.99 -19.56
C GLN A 101 -9.95 -2.05 -19.00
N LYS A 102 -11.26 -1.82 -19.08
CA LYS A 102 -12.28 -2.82 -18.68
C LYS A 102 -12.22 -4.07 -19.55
N ILE A 103 -12.07 -3.90 -20.88
CA ILE A 103 -11.92 -5.02 -21.82
C ILE A 103 -10.64 -5.80 -21.52
N ARG A 104 -9.50 -5.11 -21.38
CA ARG A 104 -8.23 -5.74 -21.05
C ARG A 104 -8.32 -6.55 -19.75
N GLN A 105 -8.94 -5.99 -18.72
CA GLN A 105 -9.14 -6.68 -17.44
C GLN A 105 -10.07 -7.90 -17.58
N ARG A 106 -11.11 -7.81 -18.39
CA ARG A 106 -12.00 -8.94 -18.67
C ARG A 106 -11.25 -10.07 -19.37
N ASN A 107 -10.48 -9.72 -20.41
CA ASN A 107 -9.68 -10.70 -21.16
C ASN A 107 -8.65 -11.38 -20.26
N TYR A 108 -7.97 -10.62 -19.39
CA TYR A 108 -7.08 -11.17 -18.38
C TYR A 108 -7.77 -12.17 -17.45
N LYS A 109 -8.97 -11.83 -16.93
CA LYS A 109 -9.74 -12.73 -16.06
C LYS A 109 -10.16 -14.02 -16.79
N ILE A 110 -10.57 -13.92 -18.05
CA ILE A 110 -10.94 -15.07 -18.86
C ILE A 110 -9.70 -15.94 -19.11
N GLY A 111 -8.59 -15.38 -19.56
CA GLY A 111 -7.35 -16.11 -19.81
C GLY A 111 -6.85 -16.84 -18.55
N ARG A 112 -6.85 -16.13 -17.40
CA ARG A 112 -6.49 -16.73 -16.13
C ARG A 112 -7.41 -17.92 -15.77
N LYS A 113 -8.73 -17.75 -15.92
CA LYS A 113 -9.69 -18.82 -15.60
C LYS A 113 -9.51 -20.06 -16.49
N ILE A 114 -9.15 -19.88 -17.76
CA ILE A 114 -8.83 -20.98 -18.66
C ILE A 114 -7.56 -21.71 -18.20
N LEU A 115 -6.50 -20.96 -17.87
CA LEU A 115 -5.23 -21.52 -17.40
C LEU A 115 -5.34 -22.19 -16.02
N GLU A 116 -6.32 -21.83 -15.21
CA GLU A 116 -6.62 -22.47 -13.92
C GLU A 116 -7.38 -23.80 -14.06
N THR A 117 -7.88 -24.17 -15.27
CA THR A 117 -8.57 -25.44 -15.46
C THR A 117 -7.63 -26.64 -15.36
N ALA A 118 -8.13 -27.75 -14.76
CA ALA A 118 -7.32 -28.93 -14.50
C ALA A 118 -6.57 -29.49 -15.73
N PRO A 119 -7.20 -29.63 -16.93
CA PRO A 119 -6.50 -30.16 -18.09
C PRO A 119 -5.37 -29.22 -18.60
N VAL A 120 -5.60 -27.91 -18.59
CA VAL A 120 -4.60 -26.94 -19.04
C VAL A 120 -3.43 -26.87 -18.04
N LYS A 121 -3.73 -26.89 -16.75
CA LYS A 121 -2.72 -26.88 -15.69
C LYS A 121 -1.84 -28.15 -15.72
N ALA A 122 -2.41 -29.29 -16.08
CA ALA A 122 -1.67 -30.55 -16.21
C ALA A 122 -0.74 -30.57 -17.43
N LEU A 123 -1.16 -29.97 -18.56
CA LEU A 123 -0.39 -29.93 -19.79
C LEU A 123 0.65 -28.77 -19.78
N PHE A 124 0.35 -27.67 -19.12
CA PHE A 124 1.16 -26.45 -19.10
C PHE A 124 1.26 -25.91 -17.66
N PRO A 125 2.03 -26.55 -16.76
CA PRO A 125 2.08 -26.19 -15.35
C PRO A 125 2.53 -24.75 -15.09
N ASP A 126 3.43 -24.22 -15.91
CA ASP A 126 4.02 -22.90 -15.73
C ASP A 126 3.26 -21.77 -16.45
N ALA A 127 2.34 -22.12 -17.36
CA ALA A 127 1.66 -21.13 -18.20
C ALA A 127 0.85 -20.10 -17.40
N LEU A 128 0.28 -20.48 -16.27
CA LEU A 128 -0.44 -19.58 -15.39
C LEU A 128 0.49 -18.56 -14.73
N GLU A 129 1.67 -18.98 -14.30
CA GLU A 129 2.63 -18.09 -13.66
C GLU A 129 3.27 -17.15 -14.69
N GLU A 130 3.63 -17.64 -15.89
CA GLU A 130 4.09 -16.81 -16.98
C GLU A 130 3.05 -15.77 -17.41
N PHE A 131 1.78 -16.18 -17.49
CA PHE A 131 0.68 -15.27 -17.79
C PHE A 131 0.50 -14.19 -16.72
N ARG A 132 0.65 -14.53 -15.44
CA ARG A 132 0.62 -13.57 -14.34
C ARG A 132 1.81 -12.62 -14.42
N ARG A 133 3.01 -13.12 -14.68
CA ARG A 133 4.24 -12.31 -14.81
C ARG A 133 4.15 -11.31 -15.96
N SER A 134 3.63 -11.73 -17.10
CA SER A 134 3.51 -10.86 -18.30
C SER A 134 2.52 -9.70 -18.11
N HIS A 135 1.62 -9.79 -17.13
CA HIS A 135 0.61 -8.79 -16.84
C HIS A 135 0.82 -8.06 -15.48
N GLY A 136 1.78 -8.52 -14.69
CA GLY A 136 2.13 -7.94 -13.38
C GLY A 136 3.09 -6.75 -13.50
N SER A 137 3.08 -5.86 -12.50
CA SER A 137 4.13 -4.87 -12.32
C SER A 137 5.45 -5.52 -11.87
N ALA A 138 6.57 -4.80 -11.96
CA ALA A 138 7.87 -5.29 -11.47
C ALA A 138 7.78 -5.67 -9.98
N ASP A 139 7.16 -4.83 -9.15
CA ASP A 139 6.96 -5.08 -7.72
C ASP A 139 6.12 -6.34 -7.46
N TYR A 140 5.05 -6.55 -8.26
CA TYR A 140 4.24 -7.76 -8.16
C TYR A 140 5.02 -9.02 -8.54
N ASN A 141 5.86 -8.93 -9.56
CA ASN A 141 6.62 -10.07 -10.07
C ASN A 141 7.75 -10.51 -9.13
N SER A 142 8.39 -9.57 -8.44
CA SER A 142 9.46 -9.85 -7.47
C SER A 142 8.96 -10.24 -6.09
N ALA A 143 7.68 -9.96 -5.79
CA ALA A 143 7.10 -10.20 -4.48
C ALA A 143 6.85 -11.68 -4.18
N THR A 144 6.96 -12.08 -2.92
CA THR A 144 6.52 -13.38 -2.40
C THR A 144 5.01 -13.57 -2.56
N PRO A 145 4.47 -14.78 -2.45
CA PRO A 145 3.03 -15.01 -2.51
C PRO A 145 2.23 -14.18 -1.49
N VAL A 146 2.74 -14.01 -0.27
CA VAL A 146 2.13 -13.19 0.79
C VAL A 146 2.09 -11.73 0.36
N MET A 147 3.22 -11.18 -0.08
CA MET A 147 3.29 -9.78 -0.52
C MET A 147 2.52 -9.52 -1.81
N ARG A 148 2.45 -10.47 -2.74
CA ARG A 148 1.57 -10.35 -3.93
C ARG A 148 0.11 -10.19 -3.54
N GLN A 149 -0.37 -11.00 -2.59
CA GLN A 149 -1.75 -10.88 -2.12
C GLN A 149 -1.96 -9.60 -1.32
N THR A 150 -0.99 -9.17 -0.51
CA THR A 150 -0.98 -7.89 0.19
C THR A 150 -1.09 -6.72 -0.80
N LEU A 151 -0.29 -6.72 -1.88
CA LEU A 151 -0.38 -5.70 -2.94
C LEU A 151 -1.78 -5.68 -3.58
N VAL A 152 -2.34 -6.85 -3.88
CA VAL A 152 -3.70 -6.95 -4.45
C VAL A 152 -4.74 -6.39 -3.49
N ASN A 153 -4.66 -6.73 -2.20
CA ASN A 153 -5.59 -6.24 -1.18
C ASN A 153 -5.53 -4.71 -1.07
N THR A 154 -4.31 -4.18 -0.93
CA THR A 154 -4.09 -2.75 -0.66
C THR A 154 -4.35 -1.86 -1.87
N VAL A 155 -3.90 -2.24 -3.08
CA VAL A 155 -4.10 -1.44 -4.31
C VAL A 155 -5.59 -1.42 -4.73
N ASN A 156 -6.33 -2.47 -4.42
CA ASN A 156 -7.74 -2.56 -4.80
C ASN A 156 -8.70 -1.86 -3.84
N GLU A 157 -8.24 -1.41 -2.69
CA GLU A 157 -9.06 -0.64 -1.76
C GLU A 157 -9.25 0.79 -2.27
N ASP A 158 -10.49 1.27 -2.37
CA ASP A 158 -10.81 2.66 -2.71
C ASP A 158 -10.98 3.45 -1.41
N LEU A 159 -10.24 4.53 -1.27
CA LEU A 159 -10.22 5.30 -0.02
C LEU A 159 -10.97 6.64 -0.11
N VAL A 160 -11.68 6.86 -1.20
CA VAL A 160 -12.45 8.11 -1.40
C VAL A 160 -13.46 8.33 -0.28
N GLU A 161 -14.09 7.27 0.22
CA GLU A 161 -15.06 7.35 1.32
C GLU A 161 -14.49 7.84 2.66
N TYR A 162 -13.18 7.69 2.86
CA TYR A 162 -12.48 8.12 4.09
C TYR A 162 -12.06 9.60 4.06
N MET A 163 -11.88 10.18 2.86
CA MET A 163 -11.37 11.55 2.71
C MET A 163 -12.23 12.63 3.35
N PRO A 164 -13.58 12.58 3.32
CA PRO A 164 -14.42 13.57 4.00
C PRO A 164 -14.22 13.62 5.51
N ASN A 165 -13.67 12.56 6.11
CA ASN A 165 -13.39 12.48 7.55
C ASN A 165 -12.05 13.12 7.94
N MET A 166 -11.23 13.50 6.98
CA MET A 166 -9.96 14.19 7.21
C MET A 166 -10.23 15.66 7.53
N LYS A 167 -10.20 16.01 8.83
CA LYS A 167 -10.53 17.35 9.34
C LYS A 167 -9.31 18.27 9.47
N MET A 168 -8.11 17.74 9.26
CA MET A 168 -6.85 18.47 9.32
C MET A 168 -6.45 19.05 7.95
N PRO A 169 -5.56 20.03 7.88
CA PRO A 169 -4.96 20.50 6.64
C PRO A 169 -4.22 19.38 5.90
N VAL A 170 -4.46 19.29 4.58
CA VAL A 170 -3.82 18.29 3.68
C VAL A 170 -3.10 19.02 2.56
#